data_74a3fde570ac272ef4a0ae310917e331
#
_entry.id   74a3fde570ac272ef4a0ae310917e331
#
_cell.length_a   1.000
_cell.length_b   1.000
_cell.length_c   1.000
_cell.angle_alpha   90.00
_cell.angle_beta   90.00
_cell.angle_gamma   90.00
#
_symmetry.space_group_name_H-M   'P 1'
#
loop_
_entity.id
_entity.type
_entity.pdbx_description
1 polymer ?
#
loop_
_entity_poly.entity_id
_entity_poly.type
_entity_poly.pdbx_seq_one_letter_code
_entity_poly.pdbx_strand_id
1 'polypeptide(L)'
;MNEFMKNFSLEGKIAFVTGASYGIGFAIASAYAAAGATIVFNDINQELVNKGLAAYEEKGIKAHGYVCDVTDEEAVQKTVAKIREEVGIIDILVNNAGIIKRIPMTEMTAAQFRQVIDVDLNAPFIVA
;
A
#
# COMPACT_ATOMS: atom_id res chain seq x y z
N MET A 1 -12.01 -3.72 25.23
CA MET A 1 -12.33 -2.44 24.55
C MET A 1 -13.75 -2.04 24.98
N ASN A 2 -13.97 -0.77 25.37
CA ASN A 2 -15.31 -0.31 25.73
C ASN A 2 -16.19 -0.12 24.46
N GLU A 3 -17.50 0.05 24.67
CA GLU A 3 -18.47 0.18 23.57
C GLU A 3 -18.14 1.34 22.63
N PHE A 4 -17.67 2.47 23.16
CA PHE A 4 -17.29 3.63 22.35
C PHE A 4 -16.13 3.29 21.42
N MET A 5 -15.08 2.66 21.93
CA MET A 5 -13.89 2.29 21.16
C MET A 5 -14.17 1.20 20.11
N LYS A 6 -15.16 0.35 20.32
CA LYS A 6 -15.59 -0.64 19.34
C LYS A 6 -16.04 -0.01 18.02
N ASN A 7 -16.57 1.20 18.06
CA ASN A 7 -16.96 1.94 16.85
C ASN A 7 -15.79 2.30 15.95
N PHE A 8 -14.57 2.27 16.48
CA PHE A 8 -13.33 2.55 15.76
C PHE A 8 -12.55 1.28 15.43
N SER A 9 -13.09 0.11 15.74
CA SER A 9 -12.47 -1.17 15.42
C SER A 9 -12.50 -1.45 13.92
N LEU A 10 -11.39 -1.98 13.40
CA LEU A 10 -11.28 -2.47 12.02
C LEU A 10 -11.28 -4.00 11.96
N GLU A 11 -11.72 -4.65 13.04
CA GLU A 11 -11.79 -6.10 13.09
C GLU A 11 -12.68 -6.65 11.96
N GLY A 12 -12.18 -7.65 11.25
CA GLY A 12 -12.84 -8.24 10.10
C GLY A 12 -12.71 -7.46 8.80
N LYS A 13 -12.00 -6.32 8.82
CA LYS A 13 -11.74 -5.52 7.61
C LYS A 13 -10.40 -5.89 6.99
N ILE A 14 -10.35 -5.84 5.67
CA ILE A 14 -9.11 -6.02 4.89
C ILE A 14 -8.71 -4.65 4.35
N ALA A 15 -7.52 -4.19 4.74
CA ALA A 15 -6.96 -2.92 4.31
C ALA A 15 -5.78 -3.14 3.37
N PHE A 16 -5.88 -2.55 2.18
CA PHE A 16 -4.79 -2.54 1.20
C PHE A 16 -4.11 -1.17 1.23
N VAL A 17 -2.83 -1.15 1.60
CA VAL A 17 -2.02 0.07 1.64
C VAL A 17 -0.92 -0.05 0.60
N THR A 18 -0.94 0.82 -0.42
CA THR A 18 0.07 0.76 -1.47
C THR A 18 1.40 1.35 -1.00
N GLY A 19 2.52 0.75 -1.44
CA GLY A 19 3.86 1.22 -1.08
C GLY A 19 4.18 1.14 0.41
N ALA A 20 3.68 0.13 1.11
CA ALA A 20 3.72 0.06 2.57
C ALA A 20 4.79 -0.88 3.15
N SER A 21 5.89 -1.11 2.42
CA SER A 21 7.01 -1.91 2.93
C SER A 21 7.79 -1.19 4.03
N TYR A 22 7.75 0.13 4.07
CA TYR A 22 8.44 0.99 5.04
C TYR A 22 7.80 2.38 5.09
N GLY A 23 8.29 3.24 5.98
CA GLY A 23 7.93 4.65 6.02
C GLY A 23 6.47 4.92 6.43
N ILE A 24 5.86 5.90 5.77
CA ILE A 24 4.49 6.36 6.10
C ILE A 24 3.47 5.25 5.89
N GLY A 25 3.54 4.54 4.77
CA GLY A 25 2.63 3.43 4.49
C GLY A 25 2.71 2.32 5.54
N PHE A 26 3.92 1.97 5.95
CA PHE A 26 4.15 1.00 7.02
C PHE A 26 3.53 1.46 8.35
N ALA A 27 3.66 2.75 8.69
CA ALA A 27 3.07 3.30 9.91
C ALA A 27 1.53 3.27 9.85
N ILE A 28 0.94 3.63 8.71
CA ILE A 28 -0.51 3.57 8.52
C ILE A 28 -1.02 2.13 8.66
N ALA A 29 -0.39 1.20 7.96
CA ALA A 29 -0.77 -0.22 8.01
C ALA A 29 -0.62 -0.80 9.42
N SER A 30 0.44 -0.44 10.13
CA SER A 30 0.67 -0.88 11.52
C SER A 30 -0.44 -0.38 12.46
N ALA A 31 -0.87 0.87 12.29
CA ALA A 31 -1.99 1.43 13.05
C ALA A 31 -3.31 0.72 12.74
N TYR A 32 -3.56 0.41 11.48
CA TYR A 32 -4.76 -0.34 11.07
C TYR A 32 -4.75 -1.76 11.62
N ALA A 33 -3.58 -2.41 11.62
CA ALA A 33 -3.43 -3.73 12.23
C ALA A 33 -3.72 -3.70 13.74
N ALA A 34 -3.24 -2.66 14.42
CA ALA A 34 -3.53 -2.45 15.86
C ALA A 34 -5.04 -2.26 16.10
N ALA A 35 -5.77 -1.71 15.14
CA ALA A 35 -7.23 -1.57 15.21
C ALA A 35 -7.98 -2.85 14.78
N GLY A 36 -7.28 -3.90 14.39
CA GLY A 36 -7.86 -5.20 14.07
C GLY A 36 -7.92 -5.57 12.59
N ALA A 37 -7.49 -4.69 11.68
CA ALA A 37 -7.53 -4.97 10.25
C ALA A 37 -6.52 -6.04 9.82
N THR A 38 -6.89 -6.82 8.83
CA THR A 38 -5.95 -7.64 8.07
C THR A 38 -5.23 -6.75 7.06
N ILE A 39 -3.89 -6.81 7.03
CA ILE A 39 -3.07 -5.94 6.21
C ILE A 39 -2.64 -6.63 4.92
N VAL A 40 -2.89 -5.94 3.82
CA VAL A 40 -2.36 -6.25 2.50
C VAL A 40 -1.55 -5.03 2.04
N PHE A 41 -0.38 -5.26 1.47
CA PHE A 41 0.44 -4.19 0.94
C PHE A 41 1.15 -4.62 -0.34
N ASN A 42 1.66 -3.66 -1.08
CA ASN A 42 2.53 -3.93 -2.21
C ASN A 42 3.77 -3.05 -2.17
N ASP A 43 4.73 -3.42 -2.96
CA ASP A 43 5.83 -2.56 -3.35
C ASP A 43 6.32 -2.93 -4.75
N ILE A 44 7.27 -2.14 -5.26
CA ILE A 44 7.70 -2.21 -6.66
C ILE A 44 8.56 -3.45 -6.97
N ASN A 45 9.22 -4.04 -5.98
CA ASN A 45 10.06 -5.21 -6.17
C ASN A 45 9.99 -6.19 -4.98
N GLN A 46 10.47 -7.39 -5.21
CA GLN A 46 10.42 -8.47 -4.22
C GLN A 46 11.28 -8.19 -3.00
N GLU A 47 12.42 -7.52 -3.16
CA GLU A 47 13.30 -7.17 -2.04
C GLU A 47 12.60 -6.28 -1.03
N LEU A 48 11.90 -5.24 -1.50
CA LEU A 48 11.14 -4.35 -0.65
C LEU A 48 9.97 -5.07 0.02
N VAL A 49 9.25 -5.91 -0.71
CA VAL A 49 8.15 -6.71 -0.15
C VAL A 49 8.67 -7.63 0.95
N ASN A 50 9.80 -8.31 0.73
CA ASN A 50 10.39 -9.20 1.74
C ASN A 50 10.82 -8.44 3.00
N LYS A 51 11.43 -7.26 2.83
CA LYS A 51 11.79 -6.40 3.97
C LYS A 51 10.55 -5.93 4.74
N GLY A 52 9.49 -5.58 4.02
CA GLY A 52 8.22 -5.20 4.62
C GLY A 52 7.60 -6.34 5.43
N LEU A 53 7.54 -7.53 4.85
CA LEU A 53 7.01 -8.72 5.54
C LEU A 53 7.78 -9.01 6.84
N ALA A 54 9.11 -8.93 6.80
CA ALA A 54 9.95 -9.12 8.00
C ALA A 54 9.67 -8.06 9.06
N ALA A 55 9.53 -6.79 8.65
CA ALA A 55 9.24 -5.69 9.57
C ALA A 55 7.85 -5.82 10.23
N TYR A 56 6.84 -6.26 9.49
CA TYR A 56 5.52 -6.55 10.06
C TYR A 56 5.59 -7.73 11.03
N GLU A 57 6.31 -8.79 10.68
CA GLU A 57 6.48 -9.95 11.54
C GLU A 57 7.13 -9.59 12.88
N GLU A 58 8.14 -8.72 12.89
CA GLU A 58 8.76 -8.21 14.12
C GLU A 58 7.75 -7.52 15.05
N LYS A 59 6.71 -6.92 14.48
CA LYS A 59 5.62 -6.30 15.24
C LYS A 59 4.49 -7.25 15.59
N GLY A 60 4.62 -8.53 15.23
CA GLY A 60 3.55 -9.51 15.42
C GLY A 60 2.38 -9.34 14.47
N ILE A 61 2.58 -8.65 13.34
CA ILE A 61 1.54 -8.42 12.33
C ILE A 61 1.73 -9.42 11.20
N LYS A 62 0.69 -10.21 10.92
CA LYS A 62 0.66 -11.08 9.76
C LYS A 62 0.15 -10.28 8.56
N ALA A 63 1.07 -9.78 7.74
CA ALA A 63 0.73 -9.03 6.54
C ALA A 63 0.87 -9.89 5.27
N HIS A 64 0.15 -9.50 4.23
CA HIS A 64 0.20 -10.13 2.91
C HIS A 64 0.85 -9.13 1.94
N GLY A 65 2.00 -9.49 1.38
CA GLY A 65 2.78 -8.62 0.49
C GLY A 65 2.74 -9.07 -0.96
N TYR A 66 2.64 -8.11 -1.87
CA TYR A 66 2.57 -8.35 -3.31
C TYR A 66 3.52 -7.42 -4.05
N VAL A 67 4.18 -7.95 -5.07
CA VAL A 67 4.97 -7.12 -6.00
C VAL A 67 4.02 -6.60 -7.07
N CYS A 68 3.91 -5.28 -7.18
CA CYS A 68 3.04 -4.65 -8.16
C CYS A 68 3.50 -3.21 -8.42
N ASP A 69 3.66 -2.87 -9.68
CA ASP A 69 3.80 -1.47 -10.10
C ASP A 69 2.41 -0.86 -10.23
N VAL A 70 2.09 0.09 -9.37
CA VAL A 70 0.76 0.73 -9.32
C VAL A 70 0.44 1.59 -10.54
N THR A 71 1.42 1.87 -11.41
CA THR A 71 1.23 2.59 -12.67
C THR A 71 0.86 1.65 -13.82
N ASP A 72 0.96 0.34 -13.62
CA ASP A 72 0.64 -0.69 -14.60
C ASP A 72 -0.76 -1.25 -14.33
N GLU A 73 -1.73 -0.84 -15.12
CA GLU A 73 -3.14 -1.23 -14.95
C GLU A 73 -3.33 -2.75 -14.97
N GLU A 74 -2.68 -3.46 -15.90
CA GLU A 74 -2.79 -4.91 -15.99
C GLU A 74 -2.21 -5.59 -14.74
N ALA A 75 -1.06 -5.14 -14.27
CA ALA A 75 -0.44 -5.65 -13.05
C ALA A 75 -1.32 -5.41 -11.83
N VAL A 76 -1.95 -4.25 -11.73
CA VAL A 76 -2.89 -3.92 -10.65
C VAL A 76 -4.11 -4.85 -10.69
N GLN A 77 -4.70 -5.05 -11.86
CA GLN A 77 -5.85 -5.95 -12.01
C GLN A 77 -5.53 -7.38 -11.58
N LYS A 78 -4.36 -7.89 -12.00
CA LYS A 78 -3.89 -9.23 -11.60
C LYS A 78 -3.65 -9.32 -10.10
N THR A 79 -3.03 -8.30 -9.52
CA THR A 79 -2.74 -8.26 -8.09
C THR A 79 -4.02 -8.20 -7.27
N VAL A 80 -4.97 -7.37 -7.63
CA VAL A 80 -6.27 -7.28 -6.93
C VAL A 80 -7.04 -8.60 -7.01
N ALA A 81 -7.04 -9.24 -8.18
CA ALA A 81 -7.66 -10.56 -8.33
C ALA A 81 -7.02 -11.60 -7.42
N LYS A 82 -5.69 -11.59 -7.31
CA LYS A 82 -4.93 -12.48 -6.44
C LYS A 82 -5.19 -12.22 -4.96
N ILE A 83 -5.25 -10.96 -4.55
CA ILE A 83 -5.63 -10.57 -3.19
C ILE A 83 -7.02 -11.10 -2.85
N ARG A 84 -7.96 -10.91 -3.77
CA ARG A 84 -9.34 -11.36 -3.58
C ARG A 84 -9.42 -12.87 -3.39
N GLU A 85 -8.63 -13.62 -4.13
CA GLU A 85 -8.58 -15.09 -4.03
C GLU A 85 -7.88 -15.56 -2.76
N GLU A 86 -6.73 -14.98 -2.40
CA GLU A 86 -5.89 -15.45 -1.30
C GLU A 86 -6.26 -14.87 0.07
N VAL A 87 -6.79 -13.66 0.11
CA VAL A 87 -7.07 -12.93 1.37
C VAL A 87 -8.56 -12.64 1.53
N GLY A 88 -9.16 -12.01 0.53
CA GLY A 88 -10.58 -11.67 0.54
C GLY A 88 -10.87 -10.32 -0.12
N ILE A 89 -12.06 -9.81 0.10
CA ILE A 89 -12.52 -8.55 -0.46
C ILE A 89 -11.88 -7.38 0.29
N ILE A 90 -11.22 -6.48 -0.45
CA ILE A 90 -10.62 -5.28 0.12
C ILE A 90 -11.74 -4.33 0.58
N ASP A 91 -11.74 -3.98 1.86
CA ASP A 91 -12.70 -3.03 2.44
C ASP A 91 -12.16 -1.61 2.46
N ILE A 92 -10.85 -1.47 2.63
CA ILE A 92 -10.17 -0.17 2.80
C ILE A 92 -9.00 -0.11 1.84
N LEU A 93 -8.92 0.97 1.07
CA LEU A 93 -7.79 1.27 0.21
C LEU A 93 -7.10 2.54 0.69
N VAL A 94 -5.79 2.48 0.89
CA VAL A 94 -4.94 3.64 1.15
C VAL A 94 -3.95 3.78 0.00
N ASN A 95 -4.15 4.78 -0.83
CA ASN A 95 -3.24 5.13 -1.92
C ASN A 95 -2.05 5.93 -1.35
N ASN A 96 -1.05 5.21 -0.83
CA ASN A 96 0.13 5.78 -0.21
C ASN A 96 1.35 5.77 -1.15
N ALA A 97 1.43 4.85 -2.11
CA ALA A 97 2.57 4.79 -3.03
C ALA A 97 2.81 6.16 -3.67
N GLY A 98 4.04 6.63 -3.60
CA GLY A 98 4.42 7.93 -4.14
C GLY A 98 5.93 8.02 -4.29
N ILE A 99 6.36 8.90 -5.16
CA ILE A 99 7.77 9.22 -5.36
C ILE A 99 7.95 10.73 -5.35
N ILE A 100 9.17 11.16 -5.02
CA ILE A 100 9.58 12.56 -5.12
C ILE A 100 10.92 12.65 -5.86
N LYS A 101 11.04 13.64 -6.71
CA LYS A 101 12.31 13.99 -7.38
C LYS A 101 12.66 15.42 -7.04
N ARG A 102 13.66 15.60 -6.22
CA ARG A 102 14.13 16.93 -5.79
C ARG A 102 15.12 17.49 -6.81
N ILE A 103 14.59 17.92 -7.95
CA ILE A 103 15.35 18.49 -9.07
C ILE A 103 14.86 19.92 -9.26
N PRO A 104 15.77 20.92 -9.40
CA PRO A 104 15.35 22.28 -9.72
C PRO A 104 14.47 22.28 -10.98
N MET A 105 13.40 23.06 -10.97
CA MET A 105 12.43 23.08 -12.08
C MET A 105 13.09 23.38 -13.43
N THR A 106 14.12 24.23 -13.43
CA THR A 106 14.86 24.59 -14.64
C THR A 106 15.71 23.44 -15.20
N GLU A 107 15.97 22.41 -14.41
CA GLU A 107 16.78 21.25 -14.79
C GLU A 107 15.93 19.98 -14.94
N MET A 108 14.70 19.99 -14.46
CA MET A 108 13.81 18.84 -14.52
C MET A 108 13.30 18.62 -15.95
N THR A 109 13.44 17.39 -16.45
CA THR A 109 12.89 17.00 -17.75
C THR A 109 11.39 16.71 -17.66
N ALA A 110 10.68 16.81 -18.78
CA ALA A 110 9.28 16.43 -18.85
C ALA A 110 9.05 14.96 -18.46
N ALA A 111 9.97 14.07 -18.84
CA ALA A 111 9.90 12.66 -18.49
C ALA A 111 9.98 12.45 -16.97
N GLN A 112 10.86 13.16 -16.30
CA GLN A 112 10.99 13.11 -14.82
C GLN A 112 9.73 13.62 -14.13
N PHE A 113 9.16 14.71 -14.62
CA PHE A 113 7.89 15.25 -14.11
C PHE A 113 6.75 14.27 -14.31
N ARG A 114 6.61 13.70 -15.51
CA ARG A 114 5.57 12.71 -15.81
C ARG A 114 5.66 11.49 -14.95
N GLN A 115 6.86 11.03 -14.61
CA GLN A 115 7.04 9.87 -13.73
C GLN A 115 6.45 10.12 -12.35
N VAL A 116 6.64 11.31 -11.78
CA VAL A 116 6.05 11.67 -10.48
C VAL A 116 4.52 11.74 -10.60
N ILE A 117 4.00 12.40 -11.63
CA ILE A 117 2.56 12.48 -11.87
C ILE A 117 1.94 11.09 -12.05
N ASP A 118 2.63 10.21 -12.75
CA ASP A 118 2.11 8.85 -13.00
C ASP A 118 1.96 8.06 -11.69
N VAL A 119 2.94 8.13 -10.81
CA VAL A 119 2.88 7.44 -9.52
C VAL A 119 1.96 8.14 -8.52
N ASP A 120 2.04 9.47 -8.41
CA ASP A 120 1.38 10.22 -7.33
C ASP A 120 -0.07 10.59 -7.66
N LEU A 121 -0.42 10.70 -8.95
CA LEU A 121 -1.75 11.10 -9.40
C LEU A 121 -2.49 10.01 -10.17
N ASN A 122 -1.88 9.45 -11.21
CA ASN A 122 -2.55 8.48 -12.08
C ASN A 122 -2.74 7.12 -11.39
N ALA A 123 -1.74 6.65 -10.66
CA ALA A 123 -1.81 5.36 -9.97
C ALA A 123 -2.96 5.26 -8.96
N PRO A 124 -3.27 6.27 -8.14
CA PRO A 124 -4.46 6.24 -7.28
C PRO A 124 -5.77 5.97 -8.03
N PHE A 125 -5.91 6.51 -9.22
CA PHE A 125 -7.07 6.21 -10.08
C PHE A 125 -7.05 4.75 -10.56
N ILE A 126 -5.88 4.26 -10.98
CA ILE A 126 -5.74 2.90 -11.49
C ILE A 126 -6.04 1.87 -10.40
N VAL A 127 -5.58 2.09 -9.18
CA VAL A 127 -5.77 1.16 -8.06
C VAL A 127 -7.19 1.21 -7.53
N ALA A 128 -7.78 2.40 -7.50
CA ALA A 128 -9.15 2.57 -7.02
C ALA A 128 -10.17 1.94 -7.94
#